data_46d085604f9b8d17c9aa7fff44fef252
#
_entry.id   46d085604f9b8d17c9aa7fff44fef252
#
_cell.length_a   1.000
_cell.length_b   1.000
_cell.length_c   1.000
_cell.angle_alpha   90.00
_cell.angle_beta   90.00
_cell.angle_gamma   90.00
#
_symmetry.space_group_name_H-M   'P 1'
#
loop_
_entity.id
_entity.type
_entity.pdbx_description
1 polymer ?
#
loop_
_entity_poly.entity_id
_entity_poly.type
_entity_poly.pdbx_seq_one_letter_code
_entity_poly.pdbx_strand_id
1 'polypeptide(L)'
;MGDSGQKAQRWLEKISRLTRHDLVRGSGQTLFIRVAGIVFAYAFSLMVTNLLGPAAFGDYSFLVLLINVLSVFSALGFDGLVVRHVAARQALDDWQGIMTFHRQAVKLQIAASLLLGAVLMLAQQSGWLTAFGNAFVFLMIALGILPQTLLKYHAQAFKAFRQIRWYAIFNYVASPLFALLLLWALLYADPLHAAGWAQVGSLWLAIAGALLLWKKLAPPSGQYVHAPADWRVYRDMIRQSWPFLLTGSVMFFNHWIDQLVLKSARGSYDLGIYAAGNRVVNLVTIPLMAVNSIVAPKLARCWAQHDQDGLRKAARQATRLIIWSSAPIFLVVLVFAGPLLHLFGRDFPEGALAMRILIIGQFCNVLVGPTGAVLNMTRYDRLMNKLALISVAVNFVVSAWLAPSWGAAGAATGSSAGLVVLNGLAWYFIRRKLGFSTIRI
;
A
#
# COMPACT_ATOMS: atom_id res chain seq x y z
N MET A 1 20.59 50.70 -1.21
CA MET A 1 19.55 49.67 -0.93
C MET A 1 19.49 48.54 -1.98
N GLY A 2 20.50 48.36 -2.82
CA GLY A 2 20.48 47.41 -3.95
C GLY A 2 21.17 46.05 -3.74
N ASP A 3 22.06 45.88 -2.78
CA ASP A 3 22.90 44.67 -2.66
C ASP A 3 22.28 43.53 -1.82
N SER A 4 21.46 43.86 -0.85
CA SER A 4 20.74 42.87 -0.01
C SER A 4 19.63 42.13 -0.77
N GLY A 5 18.95 42.79 -1.72
CA GLY A 5 17.92 42.18 -2.55
C GLY A 5 18.48 41.19 -3.58
N GLN A 6 19.61 41.51 -4.18
CA GLN A 6 20.29 40.59 -5.12
C GLN A 6 20.90 39.38 -4.42
N LYS A 7 21.44 39.53 -3.21
CA LYS A 7 21.92 38.40 -2.41
C LYS A 7 20.78 37.49 -1.99
N ALA A 8 19.64 38.00 -1.58
CA ALA A 8 18.44 37.23 -1.26
C ALA A 8 17.88 36.48 -2.48
N GLN A 9 17.83 37.11 -3.66
CA GLN A 9 17.42 36.44 -4.89
C GLN A 9 18.38 35.33 -5.31
N ARG A 10 19.70 35.57 -5.29
CA ARG A 10 20.70 34.51 -5.56
C ARG A 10 20.65 33.37 -4.55
N TRP A 11 20.33 33.65 -3.29
CA TRP A 11 20.15 32.65 -2.24
C TRP A 11 18.88 31.84 -2.47
N LEU A 12 17.76 32.46 -2.83
CA LEU A 12 16.51 31.79 -3.21
C LEU A 12 16.66 30.94 -4.48
N GLU A 13 17.38 31.40 -5.49
CA GLU A 13 17.71 30.60 -6.67
C GLU A 13 18.62 29.40 -6.35
N LYS A 14 19.61 29.58 -5.46
CA LYS A 14 20.50 28.51 -5.01
C LYS A 14 19.73 27.46 -4.21
N ILE A 15 18.82 27.87 -3.33
CA ILE A 15 17.92 26.96 -2.59
C ILE A 15 16.95 26.27 -3.56
N SER A 16 16.38 26.96 -4.53
CA SER A 16 15.47 26.36 -5.51
C SER A 16 16.16 25.33 -6.41
N ARG A 17 17.42 25.55 -6.77
CA ARG A 17 18.24 24.59 -7.53
C ARG A 17 18.64 23.39 -6.67
N LEU A 18 19.05 23.58 -5.41
CA LEU A 18 19.39 22.50 -4.47
C LEU A 18 18.15 21.67 -4.13
N THR A 19 17.00 22.27 -3.83
CA THR A 19 15.77 21.54 -3.55
C THR A 19 15.23 20.81 -4.77
N ARG A 20 15.43 21.33 -5.98
CA ARG A 20 15.02 20.64 -7.22
C ARG A 20 15.89 19.43 -7.51
N HIS A 21 17.20 19.52 -7.29
CA HIS A 21 18.15 18.40 -7.45
C HIS A 21 17.93 17.31 -6.40
N ASP A 22 17.68 17.70 -5.15
CA ASP A 22 17.44 16.75 -4.05
C ASP A 22 16.07 16.07 -4.16
N LEU A 23 15.03 16.77 -4.61
CA LEU A 23 13.71 16.19 -4.86
C LEU A 23 13.73 15.18 -6.01
N VAL A 24 14.40 15.49 -7.12
CA VAL A 24 14.51 14.57 -8.28
C VAL A 24 15.39 13.37 -7.91
N ARG A 25 16.50 13.59 -7.23
CA ARG A 25 17.40 12.52 -6.77
C ARG A 25 16.74 11.63 -5.72
N GLY A 26 15.99 12.21 -4.78
CA GLY A 26 15.22 11.48 -3.77
C GLY A 26 14.07 10.67 -4.38
N SER A 27 13.39 11.20 -5.37
CA SER A 27 12.31 10.49 -6.08
C SER A 27 12.85 9.31 -6.90
N GLY A 28 13.98 9.49 -7.60
CA GLY A 28 14.64 8.42 -8.35
C GLY A 28 15.15 7.29 -7.44
N GLN A 29 15.78 7.63 -6.29
CA GLN A 29 16.23 6.63 -5.31
C GLN A 29 15.04 5.86 -4.73
N THR A 30 13.96 6.54 -4.40
CA THR A 30 12.74 5.88 -3.87
C THR A 30 12.14 4.91 -4.88
N LEU A 31 12.10 5.30 -6.16
CA LEU A 31 11.61 4.44 -7.23
C LEU A 31 12.49 3.20 -7.39
N PHE A 32 13.83 3.37 -7.40
CA PHE A 32 14.76 2.25 -7.49
C PHE A 32 14.61 1.27 -6.32
N ILE A 33 14.56 1.78 -5.08
CA ILE A 33 14.36 0.97 -3.87
C ILE A 33 13.02 0.22 -3.96
N ARG A 34 11.96 0.87 -4.46
CA ARG A 34 10.64 0.24 -4.62
C ARG A 34 10.67 -0.87 -5.68
N VAL A 35 11.33 -0.65 -6.81
CA VAL A 35 11.48 -1.68 -7.84
C VAL A 35 12.27 -2.88 -7.31
N ALA A 36 13.36 -2.64 -6.58
CA ALA A 36 14.10 -3.71 -5.90
C ALA A 36 13.21 -4.50 -4.93
N GLY A 37 12.37 -3.83 -4.15
CA GLY A 37 11.38 -4.48 -3.27
C GLY A 37 10.38 -5.34 -4.03
N ILE A 38 9.90 -4.88 -5.18
CA ILE A 38 9.02 -5.65 -6.06
C ILE A 38 9.74 -6.90 -6.57
N VAL A 39 11.01 -6.79 -6.99
CA VAL A 39 11.80 -7.95 -7.46
C VAL A 39 11.96 -8.99 -6.35
N PHE A 40 12.30 -8.59 -5.12
CA PHE A 40 12.40 -9.53 -4.00
C PHE A 40 11.05 -10.16 -3.64
N ALA A 41 9.97 -9.38 -3.64
CA ALA A 41 8.63 -9.88 -3.39
C ALA A 41 8.18 -10.89 -4.47
N TYR A 42 8.58 -10.66 -5.72
CA TYR A 42 8.33 -11.57 -6.83
C TYR A 42 9.14 -12.86 -6.71
N ALA A 43 10.46 -12.74 -6.46
CA ALA A 43 11.33 -13.90 -6.25
C ALA A 43 10.83 -14.78 -5.09
N PHE A 44 10.47 -14.16 -3.97
CA PHE A 44 9.84 -14.85 -2.85
C PHE A 44 8.54 -15.55 -3.26
N SER A 45 7.68 -14.86 -4.02
CA SER A 45 6.41 -15.43 -4.47
C SER A 45 6.58 -16.64 -5.39
N LEU A 46 7.49 -16.54 -6.37
CA LEU A 46 7.79 -17.65 -7.28
C LEU A 46 8.34 -18.86 -6.51
N MET A 47 9.19 -18.62 -5.53
CA MET A 47 9.73 -19.69 -4.69
C MET A 47 8.61 -20.36 -3.88
N VAL A 48 7.76 -19.57 -3.21
CA VAL A 48 6.64 -20.09 -2.41
C VAL A 48 5.65 -20.85 -3.27
N THR A 49 5.26 -20.34 -4.45
CA THR A 49 4.26 -20.99 -5.32
C THR A 49 4.75 -22.31 -5.89
N ASN A 50 6.02 -22.37 -6.29
CA ASN A 50 6.61 -23.63 -6.80
C ASN A 50 6.79 -24.70 -5.70
N LEU A 51 6.93 -24.28 -4.43
CA LEU A 51 7.02 -25.19 -3.29
C LEU A 51 5.64 -25.68 -2.80
N LEU A 52 4.64 -24.79 -2.79
CA LEU A 52 3.36 -25.01 -2.12
C LEU A 52 2.24 -25.51 -3.05
N GLY A 53 2.27 -25.15 -4.32
CA GLY A 53 1.10 -25.29 -5.19
C GLY A 53 -0.05 -24.32 -4.85
N PRO A 54 -1.17 -24.33 -5.63
CA PRO A 54 -2.21 -23.33 -5.53
C PRO A 54 -2.94 -23.25 -4.19
N ALA A 55 -3.32 -24.40 -3.61
CA ALA A 55 -4.10 -24.42 -2.38
C ALA A 55 -3.33 -23.84 -1.18
N ALA A 56 -2.12 -24.32 -0.93
CA ALA A 56 -1.31 -23.84 0.18
C ALA A 56 -0.81 -22.39 -0.06
N PHE A 57 -0.58 -22.01 -1.32
CA PHE A 57 -0.30 -20.61 -1.67
C PHE A 57 -1.52 -19.70 -1.44
N GLY A 58 -2.73 -20.24 -1.61
CA GLY A 58 -3.97 -19.53 -1.24
C GLY A 58 -4.06 -19.28 0.27
N ASP A 59 -3.72 -20.26 1.11
CA ASP A 59 -3.66 -20.09 2.55
C ASP A 59 -2.58 -19.09 2.98
N TYR A 60 -1.41 -19.15 2.36
CA TYR A 60 -0.37 -18.14 2.54
C TYR A 60 -0.84 -16.74 2.11
N SER A 61 -1.53 -16.61 0.98
CA SER A 61 -2.06 -15.35 0.50
C SER A 61 -3.13 -14.78 1.43
N PHE A 62 -3.99 -15.65 1.98
CA PHE A 62 -4.97 -15.29 3.00
C PHE A 62 -4.31 -14.83 4.30
N LEU A 63 -3.25 -15.52 4.75
CA LEU A 63 -2.43 -15.10 5.89
C LEU A 63 -1.90 -13.66 5.70
N VAL A 64 -1.25 -13.38 4.57
CA VAL A 64 -0.72 -12.05 4.25
C VAL A 64 -1.83 -11.01 4.18
N LEU A 65 -2.96 -11.35 3.57
CA LEU A 65 -4.14 -10.49 3.48
C LEU A 65 -4.62 -10.11 4.88
N LEU A 66 -4.88 -11.07 5.76
CA LEU A 66 -5.41 -10.79 7.09
C LEU A 66 -4.41 -10.05 7.99
N ILE A 67 -3.10 -10.35 7.92
CA ILE A 67 -2.08 -9.54 8.61
C ILE A 67 -2.21 -8.08 8.17
N ASN A 68 -2.35 -7.82 6.87
CA ASN A 68 -2.48 -6.46 6.36
C ASN A 68 -3.80 -5.79 6.77
N VAL A 69 -4.94 -6.49 6.69
CA VAL A 69 -6.26 -5.98 7.13
C VAL A 69 -6.22 -5.60 8.60
N LEU A 70 -5.83 -6.55 9.46
CA LEU A 70 -5.84 -6.34 10.90
C LEU A 70 -4.80 -5.31 11.34
N SER A 71 -3.66 -5.20 10.60
CA SER A 71 -2.68 -4.14 10.86
C SER A 71 -3.19 -2.73 10.55
N VAL A 72 -4.11 -2.55 9.59
CA VAL A 72 -4.74 -1.24 9.34
C VAL A 72 -5.63 -0.84 10.53
N PHE A 73 -6.40 -1.78 11.06
CA PHE A 73 -7.24 -1.50 12.23
C PHE A 73 -6.41 -1.29 13.50
N SER A 74 -5.37 -2.10 13.75
CA SER A 74 -4.50 -1.94 14.91
C SER A 74 -3.60 -0.70 14.84
N ALA A 75 -3.33 -0.17 13.63
CA ALA A 75 -2.65 1.10 13.45
C ALA A 75 -3.48 2.30 13.94
N LEU A 76 -4.82 2.15 14.09
CA LEU A 76 -5.74 3.18 14.58
C LEU A 76 -5.60 4.52 13.80
N GLY A 77 -5.06 4.51 12.58
CA GLY A 77 -4.79 5.69 11.76
C GLY A 77 -3.56 6.52 12.17
N PHE A 78 -2.77 6.04 13.14
CA PHE A 78 -1.56 6.75 13.58
C PHE A 78 -0.46 6.78 12.53
N ASP A 79 -0.44 5.87 11.58
CA ASP A 79 0.46 5.87 10.43
C ASP A 79 0.26 7.12 9.55
N GLY A 80 -0.98 7.56 9.35
CA GLY A 80 -1.27 8.84 8.68
C GLY A 80 -1.05 10.06 9.58
N LEU A 81 -1.49 9.99 10.84
CA LEU A 81 -1.40 11.09 11.79
C LEU A 81 0.04 11.46 12.14
N VAL A 82 0.97 10.48 12.25
CA VAL A 82 2.37 10.71 12.60
C VAL A 82 3.05 11.69 11.64
N VAL A 83 2.77 11.59 10.34
CA VAL A 83 3.37 12.48 9.33
C VAL A 83 2.94 13.92 9.57
N ARG A 84 1.66 14.15 9.83
CA ARG A 84 1.12 15.49 10.11
C ARG A 84 1.62 16.03 11.45
N HIS A 85 1.60 15.20 12.49
CA HIS A 85 1.95 15.60 13.86
C HIS A 85 3.44 15.95 13.99
N VAL A 86 4.32 15.11 13.45
CA VAL A 86 5.77 15.34 13.47
C VAL A 86 6.13 16.60 12.67
N ALA A 87 5.57 16.75 11.45
CA ALA A 87 5.85 17.94 10.63
C ALA A 87 5.46 19.26 11.30
N ALA A 88 4.29 19.28 11.98
CA ALA A 88 3.82 20.47 12.68
C ALA A 88 4.69 20.81 13.90
N ARG A 89 5.10 19.83 14.70
CA ARG A 89 5.90 20.05 15.92
C ARG A 89 7.39 20.25 15.62
N GLN A 90 7.91 19.64 14.56
CA GLN A 90 9.28 19.88 14.12
C GLN A 90 9.49 21.35 13.69
N ALA A 91 8.46 22.00 13.13
CA ALA A 91 8.51 23.41 12.80
C ALA A 91 8.58 24.33 14.03
N LEU A 92 8.25 23.82 15.22
CA LEU A 92 8.26 24.50 16.52
C LEU A 92 9.39 24.01 17.44
N ASP A 93 10.28 23.15 16.94
CA ASP A 93 11.33 22.47 17.71
C ASP A 93 10.82 21.72 18.97
N ASP A 94 9.53 21.35 18.97
CA ASP A 94 8.88 20.62 20.07
C ASP A 94 9.16 19.12 20.02
N TRP A 95 10.40 18.74 20.31
CA TRP A 95 10.84 17.35 20.37
C TRP A 95 10.18 16.56 21.50
N GLN A 96 9.88 17.22 22.63
CA GLN A 96 9.18 16.57 23.74
C GLN A 96 7.78 16.10 23.33
N GLY A 97 7.05 16.96 22.63
CA GLY A 97 5.73 16.60 22.13
C GLY A 97 5.76 15.50 21.08
N ILE A 98 6.79 15.47 20.20
CA ILE A 98 6.99 14.41 19.22
C ILE A 98 7.23 13.07 19.93
N MET A 99 8.15 13.03 20.92
CA MET A 99 8.49 11.80 21.63
C MET A 99 7.33 11.29 22.49
N THR A 100 6.60 12.18 23.16
CA THR A 100 5.42 11.83 23.95
C THR A 100 4.35 11.21 23.06
N PHE A 101 4.03 11.85 21.91
CA PHE A 101 3.08 11.32 20.93
C PHE A 101 3.52 9.94 20.41
N HIS A 102 4.78 9.80 20.02
CA HIS A 102 5.32 8.54 19.51
C HIS A 102 5.13 7.39 20.52
N ARG A 103 5.51 7.60 21.78
CA ARG A 103 5.36 6.58 22.83
C ARG A 103 3.90 6.18 23.07
N GLN A 104 3.00 7.17 23.10
CA GLN A 104 1.58 6.92 23.32
C GLN A 104 0.95 6.19 22.13
N ALA A 105 1.28 6.59 20.89
CA ALA A 105 0.83 5.94 19.69
C ALA A 105 1.31 4.47 19.61
N VAL A 106 2.59 4.21 19.93
CA VAL A 106 3.14 2.84 19.95
C VAL A 106 2.45 1.99 21.02
N LYS A 107 2.22 2.51 22.22
CA LYS A 107 1.50 1.78 23.28
C LYS A 107 0.08 1.39 22.85
N LEU A 108 -0.68 2.32 22.26
CA LEU A 108 -2.02 2.04 21.75
C LEU A 108 -2.01 1.00 20.63
N GLN A 109 -1.05 1.08 19.71
CA GLN A 109 -0.91 0.11 18.62
C GLN A 109 -0.53 -1.28 19.12
N ILE A 110 0.34 -1.38 20.13
CA ILE A 110 0.68 -2.66 20.77
C ILE A 110 -0.59 -3.24 21.42
N ALA A 111 -1.31 -2.46 22.23
CA ALA A 111 -2.54 -2.91 22.89
C ALA A 111 -3.60 -3.36 21.87
N ALA A 112 -3.82 -2.57 20.80
CA ALA A 112 -4.78 -2.91 19.76
C ALA A 112 -4.35 -4.18 18.97
N SER A 113 -3.06 -4.33 18.66
CA SER A 113 -2.55 -5.51 17.96
C SER A 113 -2.70 -6.78 18.79
N LEU A 114 -2.38 -6.71 20.09
CA LEU A 114 -2.52 -7.85 21.01
C LEU A 114 -4.00 -8.22 21.22
N LEU A 115 -4.88 -7.21 21.36
CA LEU A 115 -6.32 -7.43 21.49
C LEU A 115 -6.88 -8.12 20.23
N LEU A 116 -6.57 -7.61 19.04
CA LEU A 116 -7.03 -8.21 17.79
C LEU A 116 -6.47 -9.63 17.59
N GLY A 117 -5.19 -9.85 17.93
CA GLY A 117 -4.59 -11.17 17.90
C GLY A 117 -5.27 -12.15 18.87
N ALA A 118 -5.56 -11.73 20.10
CA ALA A 118 -6.28 -12.53 21.09
C ALA A 118 -7.71 -12.86 20.64
N VAL A 119 -8.46 -11.87 20.16
CA VAL A 119 -9.83 -12.06 19.62
C VAL A 119 -9.81 -13.06 18.45
N LEU A 120 -8.83 -12.95 17.55
CA LEU A 120 -8.67 -13.86 16.42
C LEU A 120 -8.42 -15.30 16.89
N MET A 121 -7.54 -15.48 17.89
CA MET A 121 -7.22 -16.81 18.43
C MET A 121 -8.42 -17.41 19.18
N LEU A 122 -9.17 -16.62 19.94
CA LEU A 122 -10.40 -17.07 20.59
C LEU A 122 -11.47 -17.48 19.56
N ALA A 123 -11.65 -16.70 18.50
CA ALA A 123 -12.57 -17.02 17.41
C ALA A 123 -12.17 -18.30 16.68
N GLN A 124 -10.86 -18.57 16.53
CA GLN A 124 -10.35 -19.82 15.97
C GLN A 124 -10.65 -21.00 16.90
N GLN A 125 -10.40 -20.86 18.21
CA GLN A 125 -10.65 -21.93 19.18
C GLN A 125 -12.15 -22.26 19.33
N SER A 126 -13.05 -21.27 19.17
CA SER A 126 -14.50 -21.47 19.20
C SER A 126 -15.06 -22.17 17.94
N GLY A 127 -14.22 -22.46 16.95
CA GLY A 127 -14.60 -23.13 15.71
C GLY A 127 -15.19 -22.22 14.62
N TRP A 128 -15.40 -20.95 14.88
CA TRP A 128 -16.02 -20.01 13.90
C TRP A 128 -15.18 -19.81 12.63
N LEU A 129 -13.87 -19.98 12.75
CA LEU A 129 -12.92 -19.70 11.65
C LEU A 129 -12.35 -20.96 11.00
N THR A 130 -12.75 -22.15 11.42
CA THR A 130 -12.19 -23.41 10.89
C THR A 130 -12.38 -23.58 9.39
N ALA A 131 -13.45 -23.03 8.82
CA ALA A 131 -13.71 -23.04 7.37
C ALA A 131 -12.71 -22.18 6.56
N PHE A 132 -12.01 -21.24 7.20
CA PHE A 132 -11.11 -20.28 6.51
C PHE A 132 -9.65 -20.70 6.53
N GLY A 133 -9.26 -21.61 7.43
CA GLY A 133 -7.87 -22.06 7.53
C GLY A 133 -7.61 -22.89 8.79
N ASN A 134 -6.42 -23.45 8.87
CA ASN A 134 -5.96 -24.21 10.02
C ASN A 134 -5.44 -23.31 11.16
N ALA A 135 -5.25 -23.87 12.35
CA ALA A 135 -4.78 -23.15 13.53
C ALA A 135 -3.40 -22.49 13.31
N PHE A 136 -2.53 -23.09 12.52
CA PHE A 136 -1.21 -22.54 12.18
C PHE A 136 -1.34 -21.21 11.45
N VAL A 137 -2.21 -21.11 10.43
CA VAL A 137 -2.44 -19.88 9.66
C VAL A 137 -2.88 -18.74 10.58
N PHE A 138 -3.84 -19.00 11.50
CA PHE A 138 -4.33 -18.00 12.42
C PHE A 138 -3.30 -17.60 13.48
N LEU A 139 -2.47 -18.54 13.96
CA LEU A 139 -1.33 -18.23 14.81
C LEU A 139 -0.33 -17.28 14.12
N MET A 140 0.02 -17.57 12.87
CA MET A 140 0.91 -16.72 12.08
C MET A 140 0.31 -15.34 11.86
N ILE A 141 -0.99 -15.24 11.60
CA ILE A 141 -1.69 -13.95 11.50
C ILE A 141 -1.57 -13.17 12.81
N ALA A 142 -1.90 -13.79 13.94
CA ALA A 142 -1.83 -13.14 15.25
C ALA A 142 -0.43 -12.62 15.59
N LEU A 143 0.61 -13.43 15.30
CA LEU A 143 2.02 -13.03 15.49
C LEU A 143 2.49 -11.97 14.50
N GLY A 144 1.86 -11.87 13.32
CA GLY A 144 2.22 -10.93 12.27
C GLY A 144 1.60 -9.54 12.41
N ILE A 145 0.46 -9.39 13.10
CA ILE A 145 -0.26 -8.11 13.23
C ILE A 145 0.62 -7.03 13.86
N LEU A 146 1.22 -7.32 15.00
CA LEU A 146 2.02 -6.37 15.77
C LEU A 146 3.23 -5.84 14.99
N PRO A 147 4.14 -6.70 14.47
CA PRO A 147 5.30 -6.21 13.74
C PRO A 147 4.93 -5.48 12.46
N GLN A 148 3.88 -5.90 11.75
CA GLN A 148 3.40 -5.20 10.55
C GLN A 148 2.86 -3.81 10.87
N THR A 149 2.09 -3.66 11.95
CA THR A 149 1.54 -2.39 12.42
C THR A 149 2.66 -1.41 12.77
N LEU A 150 3.60 -1.85 13.60
CA LEU A 150 4.71 -1.02 14.03
C LEU A 150 5.67 -0.69 12.88
N LEU A 151 5.89 -1.62 11.95
CA LEU A 151 6.74 -1.38 10.78
C LEU A 151 6.17 -0.28 9.89
N LYS A 152 4.86 -0.33 9.59
CA LYS A 152 4.16 0.72 8.83
C LYS A 152 4.26 2.07 9.54
N TYR A 153 4.01 2.10 10.84
CA TYR A 153 4.08 3.33 11.64
C TYR A 153 5.50 3.94 11.61
N HIS A 154 6.55 3.16 11.89
CA HIS A 154 7.93 3.67 11.88
C HIS A 154 8.38 4.09 10.48
N ALA A 155 7.97 3.37 9.43
CA ALA A 155 8.24 3.79 8.06
C ALA A 155 7.65 5.20 7.80
N GLN A 156 6.39 5.45 8.17
CA GLN A 156 5.78 6.77 8.02
C GLN A 156 6.44 7.83 8.92
N ALA A 157 6.90 7.45 10.11
CA ALA A 157 7.66 8.35 10.98
C ALA A 157 9.00 8.75 10.32
N PHE A 158 9.74 7.83 9.70
CA PHE A 158 10.94 8.19 8.91
C PHE A 158 10.63 9.17 7.77
N LYS A 159 9.50 8.98 7.09
CA LYS A 159 9.04 9.93 6.06
C LYS A 159 8.76 11.31 6.65
N ALA A 160 8.15 11.38 7.83
CA ALA A 160 7.89 12.63 8.54
C ALA A 160 9.18 13.39 8.87
N PHE A 161 10.25 12.68 9.26
CA PHE A 161 11.59 13.22 9.48
C PHE A 161 12.38 13.47 8.19
N ARG A 162 11.76 13.43 7.02
CA ARG A 162 12.38 13.58 5.69
C ARG A 162 13.44 12.52 5.37
N GLN A 163 13.49 11.43 6.11
CA GLN A 163 14.36 10.28 5.87
C GLN A 163 13.76 9.35 4.81
N ILE A 164 13.56 9.86 3.59
CA ILE A 164 12.80 9.20 2.51
C ILE A 164 13.43 7.87 2.11
N ARG A 165 14.77 7.76 2.15
CA ARG A 165 15.49 6.51 1.88
C ARG A 165 15.07 5.39 2.84
N TRP A 166 15.07 5.66 4.14
CA TRP A 166 14.73 4.67 5.16
C TRP A 166 13.24 4.32 5.14
N TYR A 167 12.38 5.31 4.89
CA TYR A 167 10.98 5.06 4.59
C TYR A 167 10.83 4.04 3.46
N ALA A 168 11.51 4.24 2.32
CA ALA A 168 11.39 3.36 1.17
C ALA A 168 11.93 1.95 1.46
N ILE A 169 13.06 1.81 2.17
CA ILE A 169 13.64 0.52 2.54
C ILE A 169 12.67 -0.27 3.42
N PHE A 170 12.18 0.31 4.52
CA PHE A 170 11.30 -0.40 5.47
C PHE A 170 9.91 -0.62 4.93
N ASN A 171 9.42 0.24 4.04
CA ASN A 171 8.09 0.10 3.46
C ASN A 171 8.04 -0.90 2.29
N TYR A 172 9.14 -1.09 1.54
CA TYR A 172 9.10 -1.87 0.30
C TYR A 172 10.10 -3.02 0.22
N VAL A 173 11.27 -2.92 0.86
CA VAL A 173 12.38 -3.88 0.65
C VAL A 173 12.62 -4.79 1.83
N ALA A 174 12.60 -4.26 3.05
CA ALA A 174 13.08 -5.00 4.22
C ALA A 174 12.33 -6.32 4.41
N SER A 175 11.00 -6.30 4.45
CA SER A 175 10.22 -7.51 4.64
C SER A 175 10.35 -8.51 3.48
N PRO A 176 10.19 -8.16 2.19
CA PRO A 176 10.40 -9.11 1.10
C PRO A 176 11.80 -9.71 1.04
N LEU A 177 12.82 -8.91 1.29
CA LEU A 177 14.21 -9.40 1.31
C LEU A 177 14.44 -10.41 2.44
N PHE A 178 14.05 -10.05 3.67
CA PHE A 178 14.19 -10.97 4.80
C PHE A 178 13.31 -12.22 4.64
N ALA A 179 12.11 -12.09 4.06
CA ALA A 179 11.25 -13.24 3.79
C ALA A 179 11.91 -14.21 2.81
N LEU A 180 12.54 -13.70 1.75
CA LEU A 180 13.26 -14.53 0.78
C LEU A 180 14.45 -15.25 1.44
N LEU A 181 15.24 -14.54 2.24
CA LEU A 181 16.40 -15.13 2.95
C LEU A 181 15.98 -16.19 3.98
N LEU A 182 14.91 -15.90 4.76
CA LEU A 182 14.39 -16.86 5.74
C LEU A 182 13.77 -18.08 5.07
N LEU A 183 13.04 -17.90 3.96
CA LEU A 183 12.48 -19.04 3.22
C LEU A 183 13.59 -19.94 2.69
N TRP A 184 14.66 -19.37 2.16
CA TRP A 184 15.82 -20.13 1.71
C TRP A 184 16.47 -20.91 2.86
N ALA A 185 16.57 -20.32 4.05
CA ALA A 185 17.10 -21.01 5.24
C ALA A 185 16.17 -22.10 5.79
N LEU A 186 14.86 -22.01 5.53
CA LEU A 186 13.83 -22.94 6.03
C LEU A 186 13.39 -23.97 4.98
N LEU A 187 14.12 -24.13 3.86
CA LEU A 187 13.74 -25.01 2.74
C LEU A 187 13.55 -26.48 3.14
N TYR A 188 14.16 -26.93 4.23
CA TYR A 188 14.06 -28.31 4.73
C TYR A 188 12.85 -28.55 5.64
N ALA A 189 12.10 -27.51 6.01
CA ALA A 189 10.87 -27.61 6.79
C ALA A 189 9.66 -27.86 5.88
N ASP A 190 8.51 -28.18 6.48
CA ASP A 190 7.24 -28.23 5.75
C ASP A 190 7.01 -26.90 5.01
N PRO A 191 6.72 -26.93 3.70
CA PRO A 191 6.70 -25.72 2.87
C PRO A 191 5.73 -24.64 3.36
N LEU A 192 4.52 -25.00 3.84
CA LEU A 192 3.56 -24.01 4.35
C LEU A 192 4.04 -23.37 5.65
N HIS A 193 4.60 -24.19 6.56
CA HIS A 193 5.18 -23.69 7.80
C HIS A 193 6.39 -22.81 7.52
N ALA A 194 7.27 -23.22 6.58
CA ALA A 194 8.41 -22.43 6.14
C ALA A 194 7.99 -21.04 5.59
N ALA A 195 6.99 -21.00 4.72
CA ALA A 195 6.47 -19.75 4.15
C ALA A 195 5.83 -18.85 5.22
N GLY A 196 5.06 -19.41 6.15
CA GLY A 196 4.45 -18.69 7.26
C GLY A 196 5.49 -18.08 8.21
N TRP A 197 6.47 -18.87 8.65
CA TRP A 197 7.56 -18.40 9.51
C TRP A 197 8.48 -17.41 8.80
N ALA A 198 8.77 -17.60 7.50
CA ALA A 198 9.55 -16.67 6.71
C ALA A 198 8.84 -15.31 6.62
N GLN A 199 7.52 -15.29 6.38
CA GLN A 199 6.73 -14.07 6.31
C GLN A 199 6.70 -13.34 7.66
N VAL A 200 6.34 -14.02 8.74
CA VAL A 200 6.23 -13.40 10.08
C VAL A 200 7.60 -13.03 10.62
N GLY A 201 8.58 -13.91 10.50
CA GLY A 201 9.96 -13.65 10.91
C GLY A 201 10.57 -12.45 10.20
N SER A 202 10.27 -12.29 8.90
CA SER A 202 10.72 -11.13 8.13
C SER A 202 10.18 -9.81 8.67
N LEU A 203 8.92 -9.79 9.13
CA LEU A 203 8.31 -8.62 9.74
C LEU A 203 8.98 -8.28 11.08
N TRP A 204 9.30 -9.29 11.89
CA TRP A 204 10.01 -9.09 13.16
C TRP A 204 11.45 -8.60 12.95
N LEU A 205 12.17 -9.13 11.96
CA LEU A 205 13.51 -8.63 11.60
C LEU A 205 13.45 -7.20 11.05
N ALA A 206 12.48 -6.91 10.19
CA ALA A 206 12.31 -5.57 9.64
C ALA A 206 11.99 -4.53 10.72
N ILE A 207 11.07 -4.84 11.65
CA ILE A 207 10.77 -3.91 12.75
C ILE A 207 11.94 -3.77 13.72
N ALA A 208 12.68 -4.84 14.02
CA ALA A 208 13.89 -4.76 14.84
C ALA A 208 14.92 -3.79 14.23
N GLY A 209 15.18 -3.91 12.91
CA GLY A 209 16.03 -2.98 12.17
C GLY A 209 15.50 -1.53 12.21
N ALA A 210 14.18 -1.33 12.05
CA ALA A 210 13.58 -0.02 12.13
C ALA A 210 13.70 0.61 13.53
N LEU A 211 13.53 -0.18 14.59
CA LEU A 211 13.69 0.28 15.98
C LEU A 211 15.14 0.62 16.31
N LEU A 212 16.11 -0.17 15.84
CA LEU A 212 17.53 0.14 15.99
C LEU A 212 17.90 1.46 15.30
N LEU A 213 17.37 1.68 14.10
CA LEU A 213 17.57 2.94 13.39
C LEU A 213 16.86 4.11 14.09
N TRP A 214 15.65 3.88 14.60
CA TRP A 214 14.90 4.89 15.35
C TRP A 214 15.70 5.38 16.55
N LYS A 215 16.31 4.47 17.33
CA LYS A 215 17.17 4.83 18.48
C LYS A 215 18.37 5.70 18.10
N LYS A 216 18.88 5.57 16.84
CA LYS A 216 20.00 6.40 16.35
C LYS A 216 19.56 7.77 15.83
N LEU A 217 18.34 7.87 15.29
CA LEU A 217 17.83 9.10 14.67
C LEU A 217 17.00 9.96 15.64
N ALA A 218 16.35 9.33 16.61
CA ALA A 218 15.58 10.03 17.61
C ALA A 218 16.51 10.66 18.66
N PRO A 219 16.18 11.86 19.16
CA PRO A 219 16.94 12.46 20.25
C PRO A 219 16.95 11.53 21.48
N PRO A 220 18.00 11.58 22.31
CA PRO A 220 18.12 10.70 23.46
C PRO A 220 16.88 10.78 24.35
N SER A 221 16.21 9.66 24.48
CA SER A 221 14.90 9.58 25.17
C SER A 221 14.96 9.88 26.69
N GLY A 222 16.15 9.92 27.27
CA GLY A 222 16.37 10.24 28.69
C GLY A 222 16.22 11.71 29.06
N GLN A 223 16.22 12.61 28.05
CA GLN A 223 16.09 14.06 28.28
C GLN A 223 14.65 14.56 28.38
N TYR A 224 13.65 13.71 28.04
CA TYR A 224 12.26 14.14 27.99
C TYR A 224 11.47 13.59 29.17
N VAL A 225 10.81 14.49 29.92
CA VAL A 225 9.99 14.18 31.07
C VAL A 225 8.83 13.28 30.68
N HIS A 226 8.64 12.20 31.43
CA HIS A 226 7.53 11.28 31.21
C HIS A 226 6.26 11.87 31.85
N ALA A 227 5.48 12.61 31.08
CA ALA A 227 4.14 12.94 31.52
C ALA A 227 3.29 11.65 31.53
N PRO A 228 2.65 11.29 32.68
CA PRO A 228 1.70 10.20 32.71
C PRO A 228 0.57 10.50 31.71
N ALA A 229 0.23 9.54 30.87
CA ALA A 229 -0.84 9.75 29.89
C ALA A 229 -2.19 9.62 30.60
N ASP A 230 -2.91 10.71 30.72
CA ASP A 230 -4.32 10.71 31.11
C ASP A 230 -5.16 10.09 29.97
N TRP A 231 -6.25 9.41 30.32
CA TRP A 231 -7.24 8.88 29.36
C TRP A 231 -7.73 9.91 28.35
N ARG A 232 -7.84 11.16 28.77
CA ARG A 232 -8.20 12.28 27.88
C ARG A 232 -7.25 12.43 26.71
N VAL A 233 -5.95 12.30 26.93
CA VAL A 233 -4.92 12.40 25.87
C VAL A 233 -5.09 11.27 24.86
N TYR A 234 -5.30 10.03 25.32
CA TYR A 234 -5.53 8.89 24.41
C TYR A 234 -6.79 9.06 23.59
N ARG A 235 -7.88 9.51 24.19
CA ARG A 235 -9.15 9.77 23.52
C ARG A 235 -8.99 10.85 22.44
N ASP A 236 -8.28 11.93 22.72
CA ASP A 236 -8.04 13.01 21.79
C ASP A 236 -7.13 12.58 20.63
N MET A 237 -6.14 11.73 20.88
CA MET A 237 -5.29 11.13 19.84
C MET A 237 -6.12 10.22 18.91
N ILE A 238 -6.98 9.37 19.45
CA ILE A 238 -7.86 8.48 18.66
C ILE A 238 -8.84 9.34 17.84
N ARG A 239 -9.43 10.40 18.41
CA ARG A 239 -10.33 11.31 17.69
C ARG A 239 -9.63 11.99 16.50
N GLN A 240 -8.37 12.37 16.67
CA GLN A 240 -7.58 13.00 15.59
C GLN A 240 -7.16 11.99 14.53
N SER A 241 -6.91 10.72 14.88
CA SER A 241 -6.46 9.68 13.95
C SER A 241 -7.62 9.00 13.22
N TRP A 242 -8.85 9.05 13.73
CA TRP A 242 -10.03 8.40 13.15
C TRP A 242 -10.26 8.68 11.65
N PRO A 243 -10.12 9.93 11.12
CA PRO A 243 -10.27 10.18 9.69
C PRO A 243 -9.21 9.46 8.83
N PHE A 244 -7.99 9.29 9.36
CA PHE A 244 -6.93 8.55 8.67
C PHE A 244 -7.21 7.05 8.65
N LEU A 245 -7.74 6.51 9.76
CA LEU A 245 -8.19 5.12 9.81
C LEU A 245 -9.27 4.84 8.77
N LEU A 246 -10.30 5.68 8.70
CA LEU A 246 -11.38 5.52 7.72
C LEU A 246 -10.86 5.56 6.27
N THR A 247 -10.03 6.54 5.95
CA THR A 247 -9.44 6.66 4.61
C THR A 247 -8.55 5.46 4.27
N GLY A 248 -7.71 5.04 5.21
CA GLY A 248 -6.83 3.87 5.07
C GLY A 248 -7.63 2.59 4.88
N SER A 249 -8.68 2.38 5.65
CA SER A 249 -9.56 1.21 5.55
C SER A 249 -10.27 1.13 4.19
N VAL A 250 -10.82 2.25 3.68
CA VAL A 250 -11.48 2.27 2.37
C VAL A 250 -10.50 1.92 1.26
N MET A 251 -9.31 2.51 1.26
CA MET A 251 -8.28 2.22 0.26
C MET A 251 -7.82 0.76 0.34
N PHE A 252 -7.76 0.23 1.56
CA PHE A 252 -7.39 -1.16 1.80
C PHE A 252 -8.45 -2.12 1.25
N PHE A 253 -9.73 -1.95 1.62
CA PHE A 253 -10.80 -2.80 1.14
C PHE A 253 -10.97 -2.73 -0.38
N ASN A 254 -10.74 -1.58 -0.99
CA ASN A 254 -10.76 -1.46 -2.45
C ASN A 254 -9.75 -2.39 -3.15
N HIS A 255 -8.69 -2.79 -2.45
CA HIS A 255 -7.62 -3.63 -3.00
C HIS A 255 -7.74 -5.12 -2.64
N TRP A 256 -8.51 -5.47 -1.60
CA TRP A 256 -8.47 -6.82 -1.02
C TRP A 256 -9.83 -7.48 -0.82
N ILE A 257 -10.95 -6.77 -1.01
CA ILE A 257 -12.29 -7.28 -0.72
C ILE A 257 -12.66 -8.48 -1.60
N ASP A 258 -12.25 -8.47 -2.87
CA ASP A 258 -12.40 -9.55 -3.83
C ASP A 258 -11.75 -10.87 -3.36
N GLN A 259 -10.57 -10.78 -2.76
CA GLN A 259 -9.86 -11.95 -2.24
C GLN A 259 -10.53 -12.52 -0.99
N LEU A 260 -11.06 -11.67 -0.11
CA LEU A 260 -11.86 -12.12 1.05
C LEU A 260 -13.12 -12.86 0.59
N VAL A 261 -13.84 -12.29 -0.37
CA VAL A 261 -15.04 -12.91 -0.95
C VAL A 261 -14.69 -14.24 -1.64
N LEU A 262 -13.62 -14.26 -2.43
CA LEU A 262 -13.20 -15.47 -3.13
C LEU A 262 -12.81 -16.60 -2.15
N LYS A 263 -12.05 -16.27 -1.10
CA LYS A 263 -11.69 -17.26 -0.07
C LYS A 263 -12.91 -17.86 0.60
N SER A 264 -13.91 -17.04 0.94
CA SER A 264 -15.14 -17.51 1.59
C SER A 264 -16.04 -18.33 0.65
N ALA A 265 -16.04 -18.02 -0.65
CA ALA A 265 -16.92 -18.66 -1.62
C ALA A 265 -16.34 -19.95 -2.21
N ARG A 266 -15.02 -20.02 -2.44
CA ARG A 266 -14.37 -21.07 -3.22
C ARG A 266 -13.12 -21.70 -2.54
N GLY A 267 -12.70 -21.13 -1.41
CA GLY A 267 -11.59 -21.65 -0.63
C GLY A 267 -10.21 -21.24 -1.11
N SER A 268 -9.19 -22.01 -0.70
CA SER A 268 -7.77 -21.64 -0.85
C SER A 268 -7.27 -21.80 -2.28
N TYR A 269 -7.71 -22.84 -2.99
CA TYR A 269 -7.22 -23.14 -4.33
C TYR A 269 -7.47 -21.99 -5.31
N ASP A 270 -8.73 -21.56 -5.43
CA ASP A 270 -9.11 -20.44 -6.29
C ASP A 270 -8.43 -19.13 -5.86
N LEU A 271 -8.30 -18.89 -4.53
CA LEU A 271 -7.59 -17.74 -4.03
C LEU A 271 -6.11 -17.77 -4.41
N GLY A 272 -5.44 -18.91 -4.37
CA GLY A 272 -4.04 -19.07 -4.75
C GLY A 272 -3.81 -18.74 -6.22
N ILE A 273 -4.64 -19.29 -7.09
CA ILE A 273 -4.63 -19.02 -8.53
C ILE A 273 -4.86 -17.52 -8.79
N TYR A 274 -5.88 -16.95 -8.16
CA TYR A 274 -6.20 -15.52 -8.27
C TYR A 274 -5.04 -14.63 -7.80
N ALA A 275 -4.46 -14.93 -6.63
CA ALA A 275 -3.38 -14.15 -6.04
C ALA A 275 -2.12 -14.15 -6.91
N ALA A 276 -1.77 -15.28 -7.54
CA ALA A 276 -0.67 -15.35 -8.50
C ALA A 276 -0.93 -14.45 -9.71
N GLY A 277 -2.11 -14.53 -10.33
CA GLY A 277 -2.50 -13.67 -11.45
C GLY A 277 -2.49 -12.18 -11.08
N ASN A 278 -3.05 -11.82 -9.93
CA ASN A 278 -3.09 -10.44 -9.46
C ASN A 278 -1.69 -9.85 -9.23
N ARG A 279 -0.72 -10.65 -8.78
CA ARG A 279 0.69 -10.20 -8.67
C ARG A 279 1.26 -9.80 -10.02
N VAL A 280 1.05 -10.60 -11.07
CA VAL A 280 1.52 -10.29 -12.43
C VAL A 280 0.84 -9.04 -12.97
N VAL A 281 -0.49 -8.94 -12.82
CA VAL A 281 -1.28 -7.79 -13.27
C VAL A 281 -0.82 -6.48 -12.63
N ASN A 282 -0.44 -6.51 -11.35
CA ASN A 282 0.04 -5.33 -10.64
C ASN A 282 1.33 -4.71 -11.22
N LEU A 283 2.11 -5.44 -12.03
CA LEU A 283 3.28 -4.88 -12.74
C LEU A 283 2.90 -3.75 -13.70
N VAL A 284 1.71 -3.82 -14.31
CA VAL A 284 1.20 -2.76 -15.20
C VAL A 284 1.01 -1.42 -14.47
N THR A 285 0.88 -1.44 -13.15
CA THR A 285 0.71 -0.21 -12.35
C THR A 285 2.03 0.49 -12.03
N ILE A 286 3.18 -0.13 -12.26
CA ILE A 286 4.51 0.46 -11.96
C ILE A 286 4.73 1.76 -12.72
N PRO A 287 4.50 1.85 -14.04
CA PRO A 287 4.62 3.10 -14.78
C PRO A 287 3.66 4.18 -14.25
N LEU A 288 2.41 3.81 -13.93
CA LEU A 288 1.43 4.72 -13.33
C LEU A 288 1.94 5.33 -12.03
N MET A 289 2.51 4.50 -11.15
CA MET A 289 3.07 4.96 -9.88
C MET A 289 4.29 5.86 -10.08
N ALA A 290 5.18 5.51 -11.01
CA ALA A 290 6.36 6.29 -11.32
C ALA A 290 5.99 7.68 -11.85
N VAL A 291 5.08 7.75 -12.81
CA VAL A 291 4.63 9.03 -13.39
C VAL A 291 3.87 9.85 -12.34
N ASN A 292 3.00 9.24 -11.53
CA ASN A 292 2.28 9.93 -10.46
C ASN A 292 3.22 10.58 -9.44
N SER A 293 4.34 9.94 -9.11
CA SER A 293 5.32 10.50 -8.15
C SER A 293 5.96 11.80 -8.64
N ILE A 294 6.12 11.94 -9.96
CA ILE A 294 6.72 13.12 -10.61
C ILE A 294 5.67 14.20 -10.88
N VAL A 295 4.48 13.77 -11.29
CA VAL A 295 3.43 14.69 -11.75
C VAL A 295 2.63 15.29 -10.59
N ALA A 296 2.42 14.58 -9.50
CA ALA A 296 1.63 15.06 -8.37
C ALA A 296 2.11 16.43 -7.81
N PRO A 297 3.41 16.68 -7.57
CA PRO A 297 3.88 18.01 -7.15
C PRO A 297 3.65 19.10 -8.19
N LYS A 298 3.74 18.75 -9.50
CA LYS A 298 3.46 19.70 -10.59
C LYS A 298 1.99 20.07 -10.64
N LEU A 299 1.09 19.08 -10.47
CA LEU A 299 -0.36 19.33 -10.40
C LEU A 299 -0.72 20.23 -9.22
N ALA A 300 -0.15 19.97 -8.04
CA ALA A 300 -0.36 20.78 -6.85
C ALA A 300 0.10 22.23 -7.05
N ARG A 301 1.24 22.45 -7.70
CA ARG A 301 1.77 23.78 -8.02
C ARG A 301 0.85 24.52 -8.99
N CYS A 302 0.47 23.90 -10.11
CA CYS A 302 -0.44 24.52 -11.09
C CYS A 302 -1.77 24.91 -10.42
N TRP A 303 -2.31 24.04 -9.54
CA TRP A 303 -3.52 24.33 -8.81
C TRP A 303 -3.36 25.52 -7.85
N ALA A 304 -2.26 25.59 -7.08
CA ALA A 304 -1.98 26.69 -6.16
C ALA A 304 -1.76 28.02 -6.89
N GLN A 305 -1.26 28.00 -8.13
CA GLN A 305 -1.05 29.16 -8.99
C GLN A 305 -2.28 29.54 -9.83
N HIS A 306 -3.42 28.80 -9.68
CA HIS A 306 -4.60 28.96 -10.53
C HIS A 306 -4.34 28.76 -12.03
N ASP A 307 -3.25 28.09 -12.40
CA ASP A 307 -2.87 27.78 -13.78
C ASP A 307 -3.62 26.52 -14.27
N GLN A 308 -4.84 26.74 -14.77
CA GLN A 308 -5.68 25.65 -15.29
C GLN A 308 -5.12 25.04 -16.57
N ASP A 309 -4.48 25.81 -17.44
CA ASP A 309 -3.87 25.29 -18.66
C ASP A 309 -2.63 24.43 -18.37
N GLY A 310 -1.80 24.86 -17.43
CA GLY A 310 -0.68 24.07 -16.92
C GLY A 310 -1.14 22.75 -16.27
N LEU A 311 -2.20 22.79 -15.46
CA LEU A 311 -2.82 21.63 -14.84
C LEU A 311 -3.29 20.62 -15.91
N ARG A 312 -4.05 21.10 -16.90
CA ARG A 312 -4.55 20.30 -18.03
C ARG A 312 -3.43 19.70 -18.86
N LYS A 313 -2.41 20.50 -19.23
CA LYS A 313 -1.23 20.03 -19.99
C LYS A 313 -0.46 18.97 -19.22
N ALA A 314 -0.21 19.20 -17.92
CA ALA A 314 0.50 18.23 -17.07
C ALA A 314 -0.26 16.91 -16.95
N ALA A 315 -1.57 16.93 -16.70
CA ALA A 315 -2.41 15.74 -16.59
C ALA A 315 -2.41 14.92 -17.90
N ARG A 316 -2.56 15.58 -19.07
CA ARG A 316 -2.56 14.92 -20.38
C ARG A 316 -1.21 14.32 -20.75
N GLN A 317 -0.12 15.05 -20.51
CA GLN A 317 1.24 14.54 -20.74
C GLN A 317 1.49 13.30 -19.87
N ALA A 318 1.07 13.33 -18.60
CA ALA A 318 1.16 12.18 -17.71
C ALA A 318 0.36 10.99 -18.23
N THR A 319 -0.90 11.21 -18.64
CA THR A 319 -1.75 10.16 -19.19
C THR A 319 -1.10 9.49 -20.41
N ARG A 320 -0.59 10.31 -21.37
CA ARG A 320 0.11 9.78 -22.55
C ARG A 320 1.33 8.94 -22.15
N LEU A 321 2.16 9.44 -21.24
CA LEU A 321 3.35 8.71 -20.77
C LEU A 321 2.98 7.40 -20.09
N ILE A 322 1.94 7.41 -19.23
CA ILE A 322 1.44 6.21 -18.55
C ILE A 322 0.95 5.17 -19.57
N ILE A 323 0.14 5.58 -20.54
CA ILE A 323 -0.38 4.67 -21.58
C ILE A 323 0.77 4.02 -22.36
N TRP A 324 1.68 4.83 -22.91
CA TRP A 324 2.77 4.30 -23.73
C TRP A 324 3.74 3.40 -22.95
N SER A 325 3.98 3.68 -21.66
CA SER A 325 4.86 2.85 -20.84
C SER A 325 4.16 1.60 -20.30
N SER A 326 2.84 1.61 -20.11
CA SER A 326 2.08 0.46 -19.63
C SER A 326 1.56 -0.45 -20.74
N ALA A 327 1.36 0.06 -21.96
CA ALA A 327 0.79 -0.70 -23.07
C ALA A 327 1.60 -1.97 -23.44
N PRO A 328 2.95 -1.94 -23.52
CA PRO A 328 3.72 -3.15 -23.77
C PRO A 328 3.52 -4.21 -22.69
N ILE A 329 3.52 -3.80 -21.40
CA ILE A 329 3.31 -4.71 -20.28
C ILE A 329 1.90 -5.29 -20.35
N PHE A 330 0.91 -4.47 -20.64
CA PHE A 330 -0.49 -4.91 -20.82
C PHE A 330 -0.60 -5.98 -21.91
N LEU A 331 -0.02 -5.74 -23.09
CA LEU A 331 -0.09 -6.67 -24.22
C LEU A 331 0.61 -8.00 -23.90
N VAL A 332 1.79 -7.94 -23.27
CA VAL A 332 2.51 -9.17 -22.85
C VAL A 332 1.68 -9.96 -21.86
N VAL A 333 1.12 -9.32 -20.84
CA VAL A 333 0.32 -10.01 -19.82
C VAL A 333 -0.97 -10.56 -20.41
N LEU A 334 -1.64 -9.84 -21.30
CA LEU A 334 -2.90 -10.28 -21.94
C LEU A 334 -2.68 -11.50 -22.84
N VAL A 335 -1.64 -11.48 -23.68
CA VAL A 335 -1.37 -12.55 -24.64
C VAL A 335 -0.75 -13.76 -23.96
N PHE A 336 0.25 -13.54 -23.12
CA PHE A 336 1.03 -14.59 -22.46
C PHE A 336 0.53 -14.96 -21.06
N ALA A 337 -0.76 -14.76 -20.75
CA ALA A 337 -1.32 -15.02 -19.42
C ALA A 337 -1.04 -16.45 -18.93
N GLY A 338 -1.27 -17.48 -19.75
CA GLY A 338 -0.99 -18.87 -19.41
C GLY A 338 0.50 -19.14 -19.15
N PRO A 339 1.40 -18.87 -20.12
CA PRO A 339 2.84 -19.01 -19.94
C PRO A 339 3.41 -18.26 -18.71
N LEU A 340 2.93 -17.02 -18.46
CA LEU A 340 3.37 -16.26 -17.28
C LEU A 340 2.93 -16.92 -15.97
N LEU A 341 1.73 -17.47 -15.91
CA LEU A 341 1.24 -18.20 -14.75
C LEU A 341 1.96 -19.55 -14.58
N HIS A 342 2.42 -20.17 -15.65
CA HIS A 342 3.20 -21.40 -15.58
C HIS A 342 4.53 -21.22 -14.81
N LEU A 343 5.07 -19.99 -14.74
CA LEU A 343 6.24 -19.68 -13.92
C LEU A 343 5.98 -19.88 -12.41
N PHE A 344 4.73 -19.79 -11.99
CA PHE A 344 4.30 -19.99 -10.60
C PHE A 344 4.05 -21.46 -10.26
N GLY A 345 3.98 -22.34 -11.27
CA GLY A 345 3.74 -23.77 -11.13
C GLY A 345 2.78 -24.32 -12.18
N ARG A 346 2.69 -25.65 -12.27
CA ARG A 346 1.96 -26.34 -13.35
C ARG A 346 0.44 -26.09 -13.34
N ASP A 347 -0.16 -25.90 -12.17
CA ASP A 347 -1.62 -25.75 -11.99
C ASP A 347 -2.10 -24.30 -12.09
N PHE A 348 -1.21 -23.31 -12.01
CA PHE A 348 -1.58 -21.91 -12.04
C PHE A 348 -2.12 -21.38 -13.37
N PRO A 349 -1.81 -21.96 -14.55
CA PRO A 349 -2.40 -21.54 -15.84
C PRO A 349 -3.93 -21.58 -15.90
N GLU A 350 -4.60 -22.36 -15.03
CA GLU A 350 -6.06 -22.32 -14.89
C GLU A 350 -6.60 -20.90 -14.58
N GLY A 351 -5.79 -20.06 -13.95
CA GLY A 351 -6.08 -18.66 -13.67
C GLY A 351 -5.95 -17.70 -14.85
N ALA A 352 -5.60 -18.18 -16.05
CA ALA A 352 -5.34 -17.30 -17.19
C ALA A 352 -6.54 -16.40 -17.56
N LEU A 353 -7.77 -16.92 -17.44
CA LEU A 353 -8.99 -16.12 -17.67
C LEU A 353 -9.12 -15.01 -16.63
N ALA A 354 -8.97 -15.34 -15.34
CA ALA A 354 -9.02 -14.35 -14.25
C ALA A 354 -7.96 -13.27 -14.44
N MET A 355 -6.74 -13.67 -14.79
CA MET A 355 -5.63 -12.74 -15.05
C MET A 355 -5.91 -11.83 -16.25
N ARG A 356 -6.53 -12.33 -17.35
CA ARG A 356 -6.95 -11.52 -18.50
C ARG A 356 -8.03 -10.51 -18.12
N ILE A 357 -9.00 -10.89 -17.30
CA ILE A 357 -10.05 -9.98 -16.81
C ILE A 357 -9.43 -8.88 -15.95
N LEU A 358 -8.55 -9.25 -15.01
CA LEU A 358 -7.85 -8.29 -14.15
C LEU A 358 -7.01 -7.28 -14.95
N ILE A 359 -6.26 -7.76 -15.95
CA ILE A 359 -5.39 -6.87 -16.72
C ILE A 359 -6.18 -5.88 -17.57
N ILE A 360 -7.35 -6.29 -18.09
CA ILE A 360 -8.27 -5.38 -18.80
C ILE A 360 -8.79 -4.31 -17.84
N GLY A 361 -9.23 -4.68 -16.63
CA GLY A 361 -9.63 -3.74 -15.60
C GLY A 361 -8.54 -2.74 -15.22
N GLN A 362 -7.31 -3.23 -15.04
CA GLN A 362 -6.16 -2.37 -14.75
C GLN A 362 -5.78 -1.47 -15.94
N PHE A 363 -5.96 -1.92 -17.16
CA PHE A 363 -5.72 -1.08 -18.33
C PHE A 363 -6.74 0.06 -18.45
N CYS A 364 -7.99 -0.17 -18.07
CA CYS A 364 -8.98 0.92 -17.95
C CYS A 364 -8.53 1.99 -16.95
N ASN A 365 -7.90 1.59 -15.82
CA ASN A 365 -7.28 2.53 -14.87
C ASN A 365 -6.13 3.34 -15.52
N VAL A 366 -5.29 2.69 -16.30
CA VAL A 366 -4.18 3.30 -17.06
C VAL A 366 -4.68 4.30 -18.11
N LEU A 367 -5.74 3.95 -18.85
CA LEU A 367 -6.30 4.78 -19.94
C LEU A 367 -6.78 6.16 -19.46
N VAL A 368 -7.40 6.23 -18.28
CA VAL A 368 -7.87 7.52 -17.74
C VAL A 368 -6.74 8.35 -17.11
N GLY A 369 -5.57 7.75 -16.90
CA GLY A 369 -4.37 8.42 -16.41
C GLY A 369 -4.41 8.75 -14.91
N PRO A 370 -3.74 9.85 -14.45
CA PRO A 370 -3.53 10.16 -13.05
C PRO A 370 -4.76 10.78 -12.36
N THR A 371 -5.97 10.23 -12.57
CA THR A 371 -7.24 10.81 -12.06
C THR A 371 -7.23 10.98 -10.53
N GLY A 372 -6.76 9.97 -9.80
CA GLY A 372 -6.64 10.05 -8.34
C GLY A 372 -5.66 11.13 -7.89
N ALA A 373 -4.51 11.27 -8.57
CA ALA A 373 -3.55 12.32 -8.26
C ALA A 373 -4.13 13.71 -8.57
N VAL A 374 -4.86 13.88 -9.68
CA VAL A 374 -5.53 15.14 -10.02
C VAL A 374 -6.52 15.53 -8.93
N LEU A 375 -7.46 14.65 -8.54
CA LEU A 375 -8.47 14.95 -7.52
C LEU A 375 -7.83 15.24 -6.15
N ASN A 376 -6.84 14.48 -5.73
CA ASN A 376 -6.16 14.67 -4.45
C ASN A 376 -5.37 15.99 -4.39
N MET A 377 -4.73 16.39 -5.50
CA MET A 377 -3.93 17.64 -5.55
C MET A 377 -4.79 18.89 -5.78
N THR A 378 -6.06 18.75 -6.18
CA THR A 378 -7.00 19.85 -6.42
C THR A 378 -8.05 20.01 -5.30
N ARG A 379 -7.78 19.49 -4.10
CA ARG A 379 -8.66 19.54 -2.90
C ARG A 379 -10.00 18.79 -3.04
N TYR A 380 -10.09 17.83 -3.98
CA TYR A 380 -11.24 16.93 -4.12
C TYR A 380 -10.98 15.54 -3.49
N ASP A 381 -10.12 15.47 -2.48
CA ASP A 381 -9.78 14.26 -1.71
C ASP A 381 -11.00 13.59 -1.08
N ARG A 382 -11.94 14.38 -0.53
CA ARG A 382 -13.21 13.86 0.02
C ARG A 382 -14.08 13.20 -1.06
N LEU A 383 -14.09 13.77 -2.27
CA LEU A 383 -14.79 13.17 -3.40
C LEU A 383 -14.11 11.86 -3.78
N MET A 384 -12.78 11.83 -3.90
CA MET A 384 -12.04 10.61 -4.22
C MET A 384 -12.32 9.48 -3.21
N ASN A 385 -12.40 9.78 -1.91
CA ASN A 385 -12.76 8.80 -0.89
C ASN A 385 -14.20 8.26 -1.05
N LYS A 386 -15.17 9.12 -1.43
CA LYS A 386 -16.55 8.67 -1.74
C LYS A 386 -16.57 7.76 -2.96
N LEU A 387 -15.83 8.10 -4.01
CA LEU A 387 -15.73 7.26 -5.21
C LEU A 387 -15.08 5.90 -4.91
N ALA A 388 -14.06 5.89 -4.04
CA ALA A 388 -13.43 4.65 -3.58
C ALA A 388 -14.42 3.78 -2.80
N LEU A 389 -15.30 4.34 -1.95
CA LEU A 389 -16.36 3.59 -1.27
C LEU A 389 -17.35 2.96 -2.26
N ILE A 390 -17.77 3.70 -3.27
CA ILE A 390 -18.64 3.17 -4.34
C ILE A 390 -17.93 2.01 -5.06
N SER A 391 -16.65 2.17 -5.37
CA SER A 391 -15.83 1.12 -6.00
C SER A 391 -15.77 -0.15 -5.16
N VAL A 392 -15.52 -0.02 -3.83
CA VAL A 392 -15.53 -1.16 -2.89
C VAL A 392 -16.87 -1.86 -2.89
N ALA A 393 -17.99 -1.11 -2.84
CA ALA A 393 -19.33 -1.68 -2.86
C ALA A 393 -19.60 -2.45 -4.16
N VAL A 394 -19.23 -1.87 -5.31
CA VAL A 394 -19.38 -2.53 -6.62
C VAL A 394 -18.51 -3.79 -6.69
N ASN A 395 -17.23 -3.71 -6.29
CA ASN A 395 -16.34 -4.86 -6.24
C ASN A 395 -16.93 -5.96 -5.35
N PHE A 396 -17.35 -5.62 -4.13
CA PHE A 396 -17.96 -6.59 -3.21
C PHE A 396 -19.21 -7.26 -3.79
N VAL A 397 -20.18 -6.49 -4.29
CA VAL A 397 -21.44 -7.02 -4.81
C VAL A 397 -21.21 -7.92 -6.02
N VAL A 398 -20.39 -7.47 -6.99
CA VAL A 398 -20.11 -8.25 -8.21
C VAL A 398 -19.29 -9.51 -7.88
N SER A 399 -18.27 -9.38 -6.98
CA SER A 399 -17.50 -10.55 -6.54
C SER A 399 -18.36 -11.53 -5.77
N ALA A 400 -19.22 -11.08 -4.85
CA ALA A 400 -20.10 -11.94 -4.06
C ALA A 400 -21.13 -12.69 -4.94
N TRP A 401 -21.56 -12.05 -6.02
CA TRP A 401 -22.50 -12.67 -6.96
C TRP A 401 -21.81 -13.65 -7.92
N LEU A 402 -20.64 -13.30 -8.46
CA LEU A 402 -19.99 -14.10 -9.51
C LEU A 402 -18.96 -15.11 -8.98
N ALA A 403 -18.29 -14.86 -7.86
CA ALA A 403 -17.26 -15.77 -7.36
C ALA A 403 -17.79 -17.18 -7.01
N PRO A 404 -18.99 -17.36 -6.46
CA PRO A 404 -19.52 -18.70 -6.20
C PRO A 404 -19.63 -19.59 -7.44
N SER A 405 -19.99 -19.00 -8.59
CA SER A 405 -20.15 -19.75 -9.86
C SER A 405 -18.90 -19.74 -10.74
N TRP A 406 -18.19 -18.63 -10.81
CA TRP A 406 -17.07 -18.43 -11.73
C TRP A 406 -15.67 -18.46 -11.04
N GLY A 407 -15.62 -18.72 -9.72
CA GLY A 407 -14.36 -18.81 -8.97
C GLY A 407 -13.47 -17.57 -9.11
N ALA A 408 -12.19 -17.76 -9.39
CA ALA A 408 -11.22 -16.70 -9.58
C ALA A 408 -11.60 -15.67 -10.66
N ALA A 409 -12.29 -16.11 -11.76
CA ALA A 409 -12.74 -15.22 -12.82
C ALA A 409 -13.89 -14.30 -12.34
N GLY A 410 -14.77 -14.80 -11.47
CA GLY A 410 -15.84 -14.00 -10.86
C GLY A 410 -15.31 -12.89 -9.96
N ALA A 411 -14.35 -13.20 -9.10
CA ALA A 411 -13.66 -12.22 -8.26
C ALA A 411 -12.89 -11.19 -9.12
N ALA A 412 -12.21 -11.64 -10.18
CA ALA A 412 -11.53 -10.77 -11.14
C ALA A 412 -12.48 -9.78 -11.83
N THR A 413 -13.69 -10.23 -12.16
CA THR A 413 -14.72 -9.38 -12.75
C THR A 413 -15.19 -8.31 -11.76
N GLY A 414 -15.40 -8.67 -10.48
CA GLY A 414 -15.76 -7.72 -9.43
C GLY A 414 -14.68 -6.66 -9.21
N SER A 415 -13.41 -7.08 -9.09
CA SER A 415 -12.26 -6.18 -8.96
C SER A 415 -12.15 -5.22 -10.14
N SER A 416 -12.26 -5.74 -11.37
CA SER A 416 -12.22 -4.95 -12.60
C SER A 416 -13.39 -3.97 -12.70
N ALA A 417 -14.61 -4.40 -12.37
CA ALA A 417 -15.78 -3.53 -12.33
C ALA A 417 -15.62 -2.38 -11.33
N GLY A 418 -15.12 -2.67 -10.12
CA GLY A 418 -14.80 -1.66 -9.11
C GLY A 418 -13.82 -0.62 -9.65
N LEU A 419 -12.70 -1.06 -10.28
CA LEU A 419 -11.70 -0.16 -10.87
C LEU A 419 -12.27 0.69 -12.00
N VAL A 420 -13.08 0.12 -12.90
CA VAL A 420 -13.73 0.84 -14.00
C VAL A 420 -14.66 1.91 -13.45
N VAL A 421 -15.48 1.58 -12.46
CA VAL A 421 -16.39 2.54 -11.81
C VAL A 421 -15.61 3.66 -11.12
N LEU A 422 -14.59 3.33 -10.32
CA LEU A 422 -13.75 4.34 -9.64
C LEU A 422 -13.17 5.34 -10.63
N ASN A 423 -12.50 4.84 -11.65
CA ASN A 423 -11.75 5.66 -12.59
C ASN A 423 -12.66 6.37 -13.58
N GLY A 424 -13.76 5.73 -14.01
CA GLY A 424 -14.77 6.33 -14.86
C GLY A 424 -15.48 7.49 -14.17
N LEU A 425 -15.88 7.32 -12.91
CA LEU A 425 -16.48 8.39 -12.12
C LEU A 425 -15.47 9.50 -11.82
N ALA A 426 -14.22 9.16 -11.48
CA ALA A 426 -13.15 10.15 -11.25
C ALA A 426 -12.92 11.00 -12.51
N TRP A 427 -12.84 10.37 -13.70
CA TRP A 427 -12.73 11.05 -14.98
C TRP A 427 -13.94 11.96 -15.26
N TYR A 428 -15.16 11.47 -15.03
CA TYR A 428 -16.39 12.25 -15.19
C TYR A 428 -16.40 13.50 -14.32
N PHE A 429 -16.03 13.37 -13.02
CA PHE A 429 -16.00 14.51 -12.11
C PHE A 429 -14.87 15.49 -12.43
N ILE A 430 -13.70 15.05 -12.90
CA ILE A 430 -12.64 15.94 -13.40
C ILE A 430 -13.18 16.79 -14.55
N ARG A 431 -13.85 16.15 -15.51
CA ARG A 431 -14.45 16.87 -16.64
C ARG A 431 -15.52 17.87 -16.20
N ARG A 432 -16.36 17.51 -15.23
CA ARG A 432 -17.45 18.37 -14.75
C ARG A 432 -16.98 19.50 -13.84
N LYS A 433 -16.00 19.25 -12.96
CA LYS A 433 -15.53 20.20 -11.93
C LYS A 433 -14.36 21.05 -12.35
N LEU A 434 -13.45 20.48 -13.16
CA LEU A 434 -12.22 21.15 -13.61
C LEU A 434 -12.27 21.56 -15.09
N GLY A 435 -13.34 21.21 -15.83
CA GLY A 435 -13.57 21.64 -17.20
C GLY A 435 -12.65 21.01 -18.26
N PHE A 436 -11.86 19.94 -17.92
CA PHE A 436 -11.01 19.28 -18.89
C PHE A 436 -11.06 17.76 -18.81
N SER A 437 -10.67 17.08 -19.90
CA SER A 437 -10.47 15.63 -19.93
C SER A 437 -8.99 15.29 -19.80
N THR A 438 -8.67 14.29 -18.96
CA THR A 438 -7.33 13.68 -18.87
C THR A 438 -7.02 12.86 -20.11
N ILE A 439 -8.05 12.28 -20.75
CA ILE A 439 -7.96 11.52 -21.98
C ILE A 439 -8.01 12.49 -23.17
N ARG A 440 -6.89 12.65 -23.86
CA ARG A 440 -6.81 13.15 -25.22
C ARG A 440 -5.59 12.48 -25.83
N ILE A 441 -5.89 11.44 -26.59
CA ILE A 441 -4.90 10.73 -27.40
C ILE A 441 -4.44 11.64 -28.53
#